data_9fcdd29ddee86dd4631f0c4da477eb3e
#
_entry.id   9fcdd29ddee86dd4631f0c4da477eb3e
#
_cell.length_a   1.000
_cell.length_b   1.000
_cell.length_c   1.000
_cell.angle_alpha   90.00
_cell.angle_beta   90.00
_cell.angle_gamma   90.00
#
_symmetry.space_group_name_H-M   'P 1'
#
loop_
_entity.id
_entity.type
_entity.pdbx_description
1 polymer ?
#
loop_
_entity_poly.entity_id
_entity_poly.type
_entity_poly.pdbx_seq_one_letter_code
_entity_poly.pdbx_strand_id
1 'polypeptide(L)'
;MPQPLPIQFLAADLDALATATGRIAVLAEPDQSPSAAFRKLDRLTRGALGRAVASEAFGKLKPGEGMELAWPAGLQAEAVQILRLAKRADVAQARKAGAAIGKAHGTGATLVLVEGHARAADIAFGLALRAYDFDTHKTGEKKPRGPVTVAVTNPEAVARAAAPMAAVAEGVFFTRDLVNEPANVLTTSDFAARLAGMQELGLHVEILEEDELRRLGMGALLGVGQGSESPSKVVVMQWNGGGDEAPFALIGKGVVFDTGGISIKPAAGMEDMTMDMGGAGVVAGVMRTLALRKAKANVVGIVGLVENMPDGRAQRPGDVVKSMKGDTIEVINTDAEGRLVLADVLWYAQERFKPVGMINLATLTGAIIIALGHENTGVFSNNDDLCNAFLAACKTEGEGAWRMPMGDAYDAKLKSRIADMMNVGGRDGGAITAAQFLARFVKPEVPWCHLDIAGTALLKTDSVLAPKGATGWGVMALDRLIRDRFER
;
A
#
# COMPACT_ATOMS: atom_id res chain seq x y z
N MET A 1 0.50 2.53 17.03
CA MET A 1 0.91 2.52 15.60
C MET A 1 1.70 3.79 15.32
N PRO A 2 2.80 3.73 14.56
CA PRO A 2 3.53 4.92 14.16
C PRO A 2 2.63 5.85 13.34
N GLN A 3 2.70 7.14 13.66
CA GLN A 3 2.00 8.18 12.88
C GLN A 3 2.97 8.82 11.90
N PRO A 4 2.50 9.29 10.74
CA PRO A 4 3.33 10.09 9.85
C PRO A 4 3.96 11.26 10.59
N LEU A 5 5.21 11.55 10.24
CA LEU A 5 5.96 12.64 10.83
C LEU A 5 5.22 13.98 10.63
N PRO A 6 4.95 14.77 11.68
CA PRO A 6 4.32 16.06 11.53
C PRO A 6 5.26 17.03 10.79
N ILE A 7 4.76 17.58 9.68
CA ILE A 7 5.49 18.51 8.83
C ILE A 7 4.83 19.89 8.94
N GLN A 8 5.63 20.90 9.29
CA GLN A 8 5.17 22.28 9.33
C GLN A 8 5.54 23.01 8.04
N PHE A 9 4.61 23.78 7.51
CA PHE A 9 4.86 24.67 6.38
C PHE A 9 4.96 26.12 6.89
N LEU A 10 6.13 26.75 6.68
CA LEU A 10 6.39 28.13 7.11
C LEU A 10 6.94 28.97 5.98
N ALA A 11 6.84 30.28 6.12
CA ALA A 11 7.54 31.19 5.23
C ALA A 11 9.07 31.03 5.41
N ALA A 12 9.83 31.16 4.32
CA ALA A 12 11.28 31.05 4.39
C ALA A 12 11.89 32.25 5.12
N ASP A 13 12.59 31.99 6.23
CA ASP A 13 13.43 32.96 6.92
C ASP A 13 14.89 32.75 6.51
N LEU A 14 15.35 33.59 5.58
CA LEU A 14 16.72 33.49 5.06
C LEU A 14 17.78 34.01 6.05
N ASP A 15 17.40 34.83 7.02
CA ASP A 15 18.36 35.38 7.98
C ASP A 15 18.67 34.38 9.11
N ALA A 16 17.72 33.51 9.42
CA ALA A 16 17.91 32.43 10.38
C ALA A 16 18.78 31.27 9.88
N LEU A 17 19.13 31.20 8.59
CA LEU A 17 19.85 30.04 8.00
C LEU A 17 21.23 29.77 8.64
N ALA A 18 21.93 30.80 9.09
CA ALA A 18 23.25 30.62 9.72
C ALA A 18 23.17 29.90 11.06
N THR A 19 22.08 30.08 11.79
CA THR A 19 21.84 29.53 13.14
C THR A 19 20.94 28.32 13.16
N ALA A 20 20.40 27.91 11.99
CA ALA A 20 19.60 26.69 11.87
C ALA A 20 20.44 25.46 12.26
N THR A 21 19.90 24.64 13.16
CA THR A 21 20.55 23.41 13.66
C THR A 21 20.01 22.18 12.95
N GLY A 22 20.70 21.04 13.11
CA GLY A 22 20.31 19.78 12.48
C GLY A 22 20.64 19.76 10.98
N ARG A 23 19.67 19.48 10.13
CA ARG A 23 19.87 19.31 8.68
C ARG A 23 19.14 20.38 7.88
N ILE A 24 19.76 20.83 6.80
CA ILE A 24 19.13 21.71 5.81
C ILE A 24 19.09 20.96 4.48
N ALA A 25 17.92 20.90 3.83
CA ALA A 25 17.78 20.39 2.48
C ALA A 25 17.46 21.55 1.53
N VAL A 26 18.12 21.61 0.37
CA VAL A 26 17.92 22.67 -0.63
C VAL A 26 17.92 22.07 -2.03
N LEU A 27 17.13 22.66 -2.93
CA LEU A 27 17.01 22.22 -4.32
C LEU A 27 18.00 22.95 -5.22
N ALA A 28 18.58 22.22 -6.17
CA ALA A 28 19.45 22.77 -7.22
C ALA A 28 19.28 22.01 -8.54
N GLU A 29 19.47 22.70 -9.65
CA GLU A 29 19.64 22.10 -10.98
C GLU A 29 20.78 22.86 -11.69
N PRO A 30 21.81 22.17 -12.25
CA PRO A 30 23.01 22.80 -12.81
C PRO A 30 22.72 23.91 -13.83
N ASP A 31 21.72 23.69 -14.68
CA ASP A 31 21.41 24.60 -15.81
C ASP A 31 20.31 25.61 -15.45
N GLN A 32 19.98 25.80 -14.17
CA GLN A 32 18.95 26.73 -13.72
C GLN A 32 19.49 27.74 -12.71
N SER A 33 18.92 28.95 -12.75
CA SER A 33 19.26 29.97 -11.75
C SER A 33 18.90 29.48 -10.35
N PRO A 34 19.83 29.50 -9.40
CA PRO A 34 19.62 29.05 -8.03
C PRO A 34 18.57 29.89 -7.30
N SER A 35 17.91 29.30 -6.32
CA SER A 35 16.92 29.96 -5.45
C SER A 35 17.59 30.99 -4.54
N ALA A 36 16.79 31.85 -3.88
CA ALA A 36 17.31 32.84 -2.94
C ALA A 36 17.96 32.14 -1.73
N ALA A 37 17.33 31.08 -1.22
CA ALA A 37 17.89 30.28 -0.13
C ALA A 37 19.22 29.60 -0.52
N PHE A 38 19.29 29.02 -1.73
CA PHE A 38 20.55 28.44 -2.21
C PHE A 38 21.67 29.48 -2.26
N ARG A 39 21.42 30.67 -2.85
CA ARG A 39 22.43 31.76 -2.92
C ARG A 39 22.86 32.24 -1.52
N LYS A 40 21.94 32.29 -0.55
CA LYS A 40 22.28 32.67 0.84
C LYS A 40 23.16 31.60 1.48
N LEU A 41 22.78 30.31 1.39
CA LEU A 41 23.59 29.20 1.90
C LEU A 41 24.95 29.13 1.24
N ASP A 42 25.04 29.32 -0.07
CA ASP A 42 26.32 29.32 -0.80
C ASP A 42 27.27 30.42 -0.29
N ARG A 43 26.75 31.63 -0.06
CA ARG A 43 27.55 32.72 0.55
C ARG A 43 28.00 32.38 1.96
N LEU A 44 27.13 31.86 2.81
CA LEU A 44 27.46 31.46 4.19
C LEU A 44 28.55 30.38 4.20
N THR A 45 28.50 29.44 3.29
CA THR A 45 29.45 28.34 3.15
C THR A 45 30.65 28.68 2.24
N ARG A 46 30.87 29.96 1.93
CA ARG A 46 31.99 30.44 1.10
C ARG A 46 32.09 29.75 -0.27
N GLY A 47 30.95 29.58 -0.95
CA GLY A 47 30.84 29.00 -2.27
C GLY A 47 30.90 27.47 -2.31
N ALA A 48 30.77 26.79 -1.18
CA ALA A 48 30.85 25.33 -1.14
C ALA A 48 29.68 24.64 -1.88
N LEU A 49 28.46 25.18 -1.77
CA LEU A 49 27.30 24.63 -2.48
C LEU A 49 27.44 24.80 -3.99
N GLY A 50 27.89 25.99 -4.45
CA GLY A 50 28.13 26.26 -5.86
C GLY A 50 29.17 25.32 -6.47
N ARG A 51 30.30 25.11 -5.76
CA ARG A 51 31.33 24.13 -6.19
C ARG A 51 30.78 22.70 -6.22
N ALA A 52 29.95 22.32 -5.24
CA ALA A 52 29.32 21.00 -5.23
C ALA A 52 28.41 20.80 -6.44
N VAL A 53 27.55 21.77 -6.75
CA VAL A 53 26.64 21.71 -7.91
C VAL A 53 27.40 21.73 -9.25
N ALA A 54 28.51 22.44 -9.33
CA ALA A 54 29.37 22.46 -10.51
C ALA A 54 30.23 21.20 -10.68
N SER A 55 30.24 20.29 -9.72
CA SER A 55 31.07 19.08 -9.79
C SER A 55 30.49 18.04 -10.75
N GLU A 56 31.39 17.25 -11.37
CA GLU A 56 31.00 16.10 -12.19
C GLU A 56 30.12 15.10 -11.40
N ALA A 57 30.37 14.94 -10.10
CA ALA A 57 29.60 14.05 -9.22
C ALA A 57 28.13 14.47 -9.12
N PHE A 58 27.86 15.77 -8.97
CA PHE A 58 26.49 16.28 -8.96
C PHE A 58 25.82 16.19 -10.33
N GLY A 59 26.58 16.45 -11.40
CA GLY A 59 26.08 16.32 -12.79
C GLY A 59 25.62 14.90 -13.14
N LYS A 60 26.17 13.87 -12.50
CA LYS A 60 25.77 12.45 -12.69
C LYS A 60 24.54 12.03 -11.88
N LEU A 61 24.10 12.83 -10.93
CA LEU A 61 22.88 12.52 -10.16
C LEU A 61 21.65 12.51 -11.06
N LYS A 62 20.74 11.59 -10.80
CA LYS A 62 19.42 11.59 -11.45
C LYS A 62 18.49 12.58 -10.71
N PRO A 63 17.43 13.11 -11.39
CA PRO A 63 16.44 13.92 -10.71
C PRO A 63 15.90 13.25 -9.44
N GLY A 64 15.80 14.02 -8.35
CA GLY A 64 15.41 13.54 -7.03
C GLY A 64 16.53 12.93 -6.19
N GLU A 65 17.73 12.72 -6.75
CA GLU A 65 18.90 12.32 -5.97
C GLU A 65 19.63 13.55 -5.42
N GLY A 66 20.49 13.35 -4.43
CA GLY A 66 21.22 14.45 -3.81
C GLY A 66 22.58 14.05 -3.30
N MET A 67 23.36 15.05 -2.92
CA MET A 67 24.60 14.90 -2.18
C MET A 67 24.56 15.70 -0.89
N GLU A 68 25.44 15.35 0.03
CA GLU A 68 25.48 15.95 1.37
C GLU A 68 26.84 16.61 1.62
N LEU A 69 26.79 17.80 2.21
CA LEU A 69 27.94 18.47 2.79
C LEU A 69 27.80 18.39 4.30
N ALA A 70 28.65 17.59 4.93
CA ALA A 70 28.67 17.44 6.40
C ALA A 70 29.42 18.63 7.04
N TRP A 71 28.87 19.16 8.13
CA TRP A 71 29.47 20.21 8.97
C TRP A 71 30.01 21.41 8.17
N PRO A 72 29.18 22.02 7.29
CA PRO A 72 29.66 23.08 6.41
C PRO A 72 30.04 24.32 7.18
N ALA A 73 31.22 24.88 6.92
CA ALA A 73 31.69 26.10 7.57
C ALA A 73 30.68 27.25 7.37
N GLY A 74 30.47 28.06 8.39
CA GLY A 74 29.56 29.23 8.35
C GLY A 74 28.10 28.90 8.67
N LEU A 75 27.75 27.65 8.98
CA LEU A 75 26.43 27.22 9.46
C LEU A 75 26.56 26.46 10.77
N GLN A 76 25.49 26.50 11.57
CA GLN A 76 25.37 25.63 12.77
C GLN A 76 24.77 24.27 12.40
N ALA A 77 24.26 24.12 11.20
CA ALA A 77 23.69 22.87 10.70
C ALA A 77 24.76 21.77 10.62
N GLU A 78 24.37 20.55 11.01
CA GLU A 78 25.20 19.35 10.92
C GLU A 78 25.44 18.92 9.46
N ALA A 79 24.47 19.18 8.60
CA ALA A 79 24.57 18.84 7.18
C ALA A 79 23.70 19.74 6.30
N VAL A 80 24.18 19.97 5.08
CA VAL A 80 23.37 20.51 3.97
C VAL A 80 23.24 19.47 2.89
N GLN A 81 22.01 19.03 2.63
CA GLN A 81 21.67 18.10 1.55
C GLN A 81 21.22 18.90 0.32
N ILE A 82 21.90 18.73 -0.80
CA ILE A 82 21.61 19.41 -2.07
C ILE A 82 20.92 18.40 -2.97
N LEU A 83 19.62 18.58 -3.27
CA LEU A 83 18.82 17.69 -4.10
C LEU A 83 18.82 18.19 -5.53
N ARG A 84 19.13 17.33 -6.52
CA ARG A 84 18.96 17.66 -7.92
C ARG A 84 17.50 17.61 -8.30
N LEU A 85 16.88 18.78 -8.47
CA LEU A 85 15.46 18.87 -8.83
C LEU A 85 15.20 20.16 -9.62
N ALA A 86 14.70 20.00 -10.84
CA ALA A 86 14.34 21.11 -11.73
C ALA A 86 13.08 21.82 -11.25
N LYS A 87 12.92 23.12 -11.52
CA LYS A 87 11.70 23.90 -11.19
C LYS A 87 10.41 23.31 -11.77
N ARG A 88 10.49 22.61 -12.90
CA ARG A 88 9.37 21.92 -13.58
C ARG A 88 9.48 20.40 -13.46
N ALA A 89 9.88 19.90 -12.31
CA ALA A 89 9.92 18.48 -12.04
C ALA A 89 8.51 17.86 -12.06
N ASP A 90 8.43 16.59 -12.45
CA ASP A 90 7.20 15.81 -12.33
C ASP A 90 6.98 15.34 -10.87
N VAL A 91 5.81 14.72 -10.63
CA VAL A 91 5.40 14.23 -9.30
C VAL A 91 6.38 13.18 -8.76
N ALA A 92 6.81 12.24 -9.61
CA ALA A 92 7.68 11.15 -9.20
C ALA A 92 9.07 11.66 -8.79
N GLN A 93 9.63 12.61 -9.55
CA GLN A 93 10.91 13.27 -9.24
C GLN A 93 10.84 14.05 -7.93
N ALA A 94 9.73 14.78 -7.71
CA ALA A 94 9.52 15.55 -6.48
C ALA A 94 9.38 14.63 -5.25
N ARG A 95 8.59 13.57 -5.35
CA ARG A 95 8.46 12.57 -4.28
C ARG A 95 9.78 11.85 -4.01
N LYS A 96 10.58 11.56 -5.04
CA LYS A 96 11.92 10.98 -4.89
C LYS A 96 12.86 11.92 -4.13
N ALA A 97 12.84 13.22 -4.44
CA ALA A 97 13.62 14.21 -3.69
C ALA A 97 13.19 14.27 -2.22
N GLY A 98 11.89 14.29 -1.96
CA GLY A 98 11.36 14.20 -0.60
C GLY A 98 11.80 12.92 0.12
N ALA A 99 11.72 11.79 -0.56
CA ALA A 99 12.16 10.50 -0.02
C ALA A 99 13.66 10.49 0.34
N ALA A 100 14.50 11.11 -0.48
CA ALA A 100 15.93 11.25 -0.16
C ALA A 100 16.16 12.07 1.13
N ILE A 101 15.33 13.11 1.35
CA ILE A 101 15.36 13.87 2.61
C ILE A 101 14.85 13.00 3.78
N GLY A 102 13.71 12.30 3.61
CA GLY A 102 13.14 11.44 4.64
C GLY A 102 14.05 10.29 5.05
N LYS A 103 14.82 9.74 4.11
CA LYS A 103 15.84 8.71 4.39
C LYS A 103 16.99 9.25 5.24
N ALA A 104 17.39 10.51 5.01
CA ALA A 104 18.48 11.16 5.74
C ALA A 104 18.01 11.77 7.07
N HIS A 105 16.70 11.95 7.28
CA HIS A 105 16.13 12.57 8.47
C HIS A 105 16.33 11.66 9.70
N GLY A 106 16.79 12.24 10.80
CA GLY A 106 17.07 11.55 12.06
C GLY A 106 16.37 12.21 13.25
N THR A 107 17.08 12.24 14.39
CA THR A 107 16.57 12.84 15.65
C THR A 107 16.72 14.36 15.70
N GLY A 108 17.58 14.95 14.86
CA GLY A 108 17.74 16.41 14.73
C GLY A 108 16.64 17.03 13.87
N ALA A 109 16.47 18.35 13.99
CA ALA A 109 15.57 19.11 13.14
C ALA A 109 15.96 19.02 11.66
N THR A 110 14.98 19.07 10.74
CA THR A 110 15.24 19.18 9.31
C THR A 110 14.47 20.37 8.72
N LEU A 111 15.22 21.29 8.11
CA LEU A 111 14.69 22.44 7.38
C LEU A 111 14.77 22.18 5.87
N VAL A 112 13.65 22.14 5.18
CA VAL A 112 13.55 21.88 3.73
C VAL A 112 13.24 23.17 3.01
N LEU A 113 14.17 23.69 2.20
CA LEU A 113 14.07 24.96 1.51
C LEU A 113 13.58 24.74 0.06
N VAL A 114 12.29 24.85 -0.15
CA VAL A 114 11.67 24.63 -1.49
C VAL A 114 11.05 25.91 -2.07
N GLU A 115 10.98 26.97 -1.27
CA GLU A 115 10.46 28.29 -1.70
C GLU A 115 9.18 28.20 -2.55
N GLY A 116 9.21 28.73 -3.80
CA GLY A 116 8.08 28.72 -4.74
C GLY A 116 7.97 27.48 -5.63
N HIS A 117 8.55 26.33 -5.25
CA HIS A 117 8.49 25.14 -6.08
C HIS A 117 7.07 24.57 -6.14
N ALA A 118 6.53 24.37 -7.35
CA ALA A 118 5.16 23.93 -7.57
C ALA A 118 4.81 22.56 -6.96
N ARG A 119 5.82 21.74 -6.69
CA ARG A 119 5.70 20.39 -6.12
C ARG A 119 6.08 20.31 -4.65
N ALA A 120 5.98 21.41 -3.89
CA ALA A 120 6.36 21.43 -2.47
C ALA A 120 5.57 20.40 -1.63
N ALA A 121 4.28 20.23 -1.90
CA ALA A 121 3.45 19.22 -1.24
C ALA A 121 3.89 17.78 -1.60
N ASP A 122 4.26 17.50 -2.85
CA ASP A 122 4.77 16.18 -3.27
C ASP A 122 6.13 15.87 -2.62
N ILE A 123 7.02 16.86 -2.48
CA ILE A 123 8.28 16.71 -1.75
C ILE A 123 8.01 16.35 -0.29
N ALA A 124 7.11 17.09 0.39
CA ALA A 124 6.72 16.79 1.76
C ALA A 124 6.10 15.39 1.91
N PHE A 125 5.26 14.98 0.94
CA PHE A 125 4.67 13.65 0.92
C PHE A 125 5.71 12.54 0.77
N GLY A 126 6.65 12.67 -0.18
CA GLY A 126 7.74 11.71 -0.34
C GLY A 126 8.62 11.59 0.90
N LEU A 127 8.90 12.74 1.58
CA LEU A 127 9.61 12.77 2.85
C LEU A 127 8.85 11.98 3.92
N ALA A 128 7.56 12.25 4.09
CA ALA A 128 6.72 11.56 5.07
C ALA A 128 6.72 10.05 4.84
N LEU A 129 6.47 9.60 3.60
CA LEU A 129 6.41 8.17 3.28
C LEU A 129 7.72 7.44 3.55
N ARG A 130 8.87 8.08 3.26
CA ARG A 130 10.18 7.45 3.44
C ARG A 130 10.70 7.52 4.88
N ALA A 131 10.16 8.42 5.68
CA ALA A 131 10.47 8.54 7.10
C ALA A 131 9.75 7.49 7.98
N TYR A 132 9.04 6.54 7.40
CA TYR A 132 8.42 5.43 8.13
C TYR A 132 9.46 4.51 8.77
N ASP A 133 9.19 4.08 10.00
CA ASP A 133 9.90 3.01 10.70
C ASP A 133 8.90 2.10 11.42
N PHE A 134 9.19 0.80 11.44
CA PHE A 134 8.48 -0.17 12.26
C PHE A 134 9.42 -0.69 13.35
N ASP A 135 9.31 -0.12 14.53
CA ASP A 135 10.15 -0.44 15.69
C ASP A 135 9.34 -0.82 16.94
N THR A 136 8.04 -1.13 16.75
CA THR A 136 7.06 -1.37 17.83
C THR A 136 7.56 -2.42 18.83
N HIS A 137 8.21 -3.47 18.34
CA HIS A 137 8.68 -4.59 19.16
C HIS A 137 10.13 -4.45 19.66
N LYS A 138 10.82 -3.34 19.32
CA LYS A 138 12.16 -3.09 19.83
C LYS A 138 12.10 -2.54 21.26
N THR A 139 12.92 -3.11 22.14
CA THR A 139 12.98 -2.75 23.58
C THR A 139 14.05 -1.71 23.91
N GLY A 140 14.88 -1.34 22.94
CA GLY A 140 15.90 -0.31 23.11
C GLY A 140 15.31 1.10 23.28
N GLU A 141 16.14 2.06 23.70
CA GLU A 141 15.75 3.46 23.83
C GLU A 141 15.24 4.01 22.47
N LYS A 142 13.96 4.41 22.44
CA LYS A 142 13.35 5.03 21.25
C LYS A 142 13.66 6.52 21.25
N LYS A 143 14.45 6.96 20.28
CA LYS A 143 14.70 8.38 20.07
C LYS A 143 13.68 8.91 19.05
N PRO A 144 12.78 9.83 19.44
CA PRO A 144 11.82 10.39 18.51
C PRO A 144 12.54 11.10 17.36
N ARG A 145 11.97 11.03 16.16
CA ARG A 145 12.46 11.82 15.03
C ARG A 145 12.31 13.31 15.33
N GLY A 146 13.23 14.11 14.83
CA GLY A 146 13.21 15.55 15.00
C GLY A 146 12.06 16.23 14.25
N PRO A 147 11.80 17.52 14.51
CA PRO A 147 10.79 18.28 13.77
C PRO A 147 11.23 18.53 12.32
N VAL A 148 10.23 18.56 11.41
CA VAL A 148 10.44 18.91 9.99
C VAL A 148 9.70 20.20 9.68
N THR A 149 10.45 21.16 9.12
CA THR A 149 9.89 22.41 8.59
C THR A 149 10.15 22.48 7.09
N VAL A 150 9.10 22.69 6.29
CA VAL A 150 9.21 22.96 4.87
C VAL A 150 8.97 24.45 4.62
N ALA A 151 10.03 25.13 4.24
CA ALA A 151 10.04 26.56 4.00
C ALA A 151 9.56 26.87 2.56
N VAL A 152 8.44 27.56 2.45
CA VAL A 152 7.73 27.83 1.21
C VAL A 152 7.30 29.31 1.09
N THR A 153 6.99 29.76 -0.11
CA THR A 153 6.53 31.14 -0.34
C THR A 153 5.10 31.37 0.16
N ASN A 154 4.23 30.34 0.04
CA ASN A 154 2.84 30.42 0.47
C ASN A 154 2.48 29.21 1.34
N PRO A 155 2.74 29.25 2.66
CA PRO A 155 2.51 28.13 3.58
C PRO A 155 1.07 27.61 3.57
N GLU A 156 0.08 28.49 3.56
CA GLU A 156 -1.32 28.07 3.61
C GLU A 156 -1.75 27.32 2.33
N ALA A 157 -1.31 27.78 1.17
CA ALA A 157 -1.66 27.13 -0.10
C ALA A 157 -1.02 25.75 -0.17
N VAL A 158 0.24 25.60 0.25
CA VAL A 158 0.94 24.29 0.28
C VAL A 158 0.31 23.37 1.32
N ALA A 159 -0.03 23.86 2.51
CA ALA A 159 -0.69 23.07 3.55
C ALA A 159 -2.06 22.53 3.06
N ARG A 160 -2.86 23.35 2.38
CA ARG A 160 -4.12 22.89 1.77
C ARG A 160 -3.90 21.81 0.71
N ALA A 161 -2.88 21.95 -0.12
CA ALA A 161 -2.55 20.94 -1.13
C ALA A 161 -2.02 19.63 -0.50
N ALA A 162 -1.27 19.72 0.61
CA ALA A 162 -0.69 18.60 1.32
C ALA A 162 -1.70 17.84 2.21
N ALA A 163 -2.78 18.49 2.67
CA ALA A 163 -3.73 17.88 3.59
C ALA A 163 -4.32 16.54 3.11
N PRO A 164 -4.81 16.38 1.86
CA PRO A 164 -5.26 15.09 1.37
C PRO A 164 -4.13 14.07 1.24
N MET A 165 -2.89 14.51 0.98
CA MET A 165 -1.73 13.62 0.92
C MET A 165 -1.34 13.11 2.30
N ALA A 166 -1.54 13.89 3.36
CA ALA A 166 -1.35 13.44 4.74
C ALA A 166 -2.28 12.28 5.10
N ALA A 167 -3.56 12.35 4.69
CA ALA A 167 -4.51 11.25 4.86
C ALA A 167 -4.07 9.98 4.11
N VAL A 168 -3.55 10.13 2.88
CA VAL A 168 -2.98 9.00 2.12
C VAL A 168 -1.76 8.42 2.84
N ALA A 169 -0.86 9.26 3.36
CA ALA A 169 0.31 8.81 4.12
C ALA A 169 -0.09 8.00 5.36
N GLU A 170 -1.15 8.42 6.08
CA GLU A 170 -1.68 7.65 7.21
C GLU A 170 -2.26 6.30 6.78
N GLY A 171 -2.96 6.23 5.65
CA GLY A 171 -3.45 4.97 5.08
C GLY A 171 -2.31 4.02 4.68
N VAL A 172 -1.25 4.56 4.04
CA VAL A 172 -0.04 3.81 3.70
C VAL A 172 0.64 3.28 4.95
N PHE A 173 0.78 4.10 6.00
CA PHE A 173 1.39 3.69 7.27
C PHE A 173 0.56 2.61 7.96
N PHE A 174 -0.76 2.75 7.97
CA PHE A 174 -1.65 1.74 8.54
C PHE A 174 -1.51 0.39 7.83
N THR A 175 -1.44 0.39 6.49
CA THR A 175 -1.15 -0.81 5.71
C THR A 175 0.22 -1.41 6.05
N ARG A 176 1.25 -0.57 6.12
CA ARG A 176 2.61 -1.02 6.47
C ARG A 176 2.68 -1.62 7.87
N ASP A 177 2.02 -1.00 8.84
CA ASP A 177 1.97 -1.50 10.22
C ASP A 177 1.31 -2.87 10.28
N LEU A 178 0.18 -3.07 9.57
CA LEU A 178 -0.51 -4.35 9.52
C LEU A 178 0.36 -5.45 8.90
N VAL A 179 1.01 -5.17 7.76
CA VAL A 179 1.83 -6.15 7.03
C VAL A 179 3.16 -6.48 7.74
N ASN A 180 3.73 -5.52 8.49
CA ASN A 180 4.95 -5.74 9.26
C ASN A 180 4.69 -6.40 10.62
N GLU A 181 3.44 -6.45 11.08
CA GLU A 181 3.11 -7.01 12.39
C GLU A 181 3.30 -8.54 12.39
N PRO A 182 3.98 -9.13 13.37
CA PRO A 182 4.12 -10.58 13.46
C PRO A 182 2.76 -11.25 13.79
N ALA A 183 2.56 -12.46 13.26
CA ALA A 183 1.29 -13.17 13.34
C ALA A 183 0.87 -13.54 14.78
N ASN A 184 1.81 -13.67 15.71
CA ASN A 184 1.49 -13.87 17.13
C ASN A 184 0.92 -12.62 17.81
N VAL A 185 0.95 -11.47 17.13
CA VAL A 185 0.35 -10.20 17.57
C VAL A 185 -0.86 -9.84 16.73
N LEU A 186 -0.76 -9.99 15.41
CA LEU A 186 -1.86 -9.71 14.49
C LEU A 186 -2.62 -11.00 14.16
N THR A 187 -3.37 -11.52 15.13
CA THR A 187 -4.33 -12.61 14.91
C THR A 187 -5.54 -12.09 14.11
N THR A 188 -6.41 -13.00 13.65
CA THR A 188 -7.69 -12.61 13.00
C THR A 188 -8.53 -11.68 13.86
N SER A 189 -8.56 -11.95 15.18
CA SER A 189 -9.31 -11.14 16.16
C SER A 189 -8.68 -9.77 16.38
N ASP A 190 -7.34 -9.68 16.50
CA ASP A 190 -6.65 -8.40 16.65
C ASP A 190 -6.79 -7.54 15.39
N PHE A 191 -6.71 -8.16 14.22
CA PHE A 191 -6.92 -7.43 12.97
C PHE A 191 -8.36 -6.89 12.92
N ALA A 192 -9.35 -7.71 13.16
CA ALA A 192 -10.76 -7.27 13.21
C ALA A 192 -10.97 -6.14 14.23
N ALA A 193 -10.37 -6.23 15.42
CA ALA A 193 -10.43 -5.18 16.43
C ALA A 193 -9.79 -3.86 15.97
N ARG A 194 -8.63 -3.92 15.30
CA ARG A 194 -7.98 -2.72 14.71
C ARG A 194 -8.86 -2.07 13.65
N LEU A 195 -9.58 -2.86 12.84
CA LEU A 195 -10.53 -2.35 11.85
C LEU A 195 -11.76 -1.73 12.52
N ALA A 196 -12.28 -2.36 13.57
CA ALA A 196 -13.39 -1.81 14.37
C ALA A 196 -13.05 -0.45 14.97
N GLY A 197 -11.80 -0.22 15.38
CA GLY A 197 -11.33 1.08 15.86
C GLY A 197 -11.46 2.22 14.84
N MET A 198 -11.57 1.92 13.55
CA MET A 198 -11.80 2.95 12.53
C MET A 198 -13.21 3.57 12.56
N GLN A 199 -14.14 3.03 13.37
CA GLN A 199 -15.42 3.68 13.61
C GLN A 199 -15.26 5.11 14.18
N GLU A 200 -14.19 5.37 14.91
CA GLU A 200 -13.83 6.69 15.42
C GLU A 200 -13.60 7.72 14.31
N LEU A 201 -13.29 7.24 13.08
CA LEU A 201 -13.13 8.07 11.90
C LEU A 201 -14.43 8.26 11.09
N GLY A 202 -15.55 7.66 11.56
CA GLY A 202 -16.85 7.73 10.91
C GLY A 202 -17.15 6.60 9.93
N LEU A 203 -16.34 5.54 9.90
CA LEU A 203 -16.65 4.32 9.17
C LEU A 203 -17.72 3.51 9.91
N HIS A 204 -18.64 2.90 9.19
CA HIS A 204 -19.49 1.84 9.76
C HIS A 204 -18.74 0.51 9.60
N VAL A 205 -18.44 -0.15 10.72
CA VAL A 205 -17.70 -1.42 10.73
C VAL A 205 -18.55 -2.52 11.34
N GLU A 206 -18.65 -3.65 10.64
CA GLU A 206 -19.36 -4.85 11.06
C GLU A 206 -18.41 -6.06 10.99
N ILE A 207 -18.41 -6.88 12.01
CA ILE A 207 -17.62 -8.12 12.08
C ILE A 207 -18.57 -9.30 12.01
N LEU A 208 -18.42 -10.16 11.02
CA LEU A 208 -19.13 -11.43 10.89
C LEU A 208 -18.28 -12.52 11.51
N GLU A 209 -18.81 -13.14 12.56
CA GLU A 209 -18.19 -14.27 13.27
C GLU A 209 -18.51 -15.59 12.57
N GLU A 210 -17.79 -16.67 12.90
CA GLU A 210 -17.92 -17.97 12.22
C GLU A 210 -19.36 -18.53 12.15
N ASP A 211 -20.18 -18.29 13.18
CA ASP A 211 -21.58 -18.75 13.16
C ASP A 211 -22.40 -18.03 12.08
N GLU A 212 -22.11 -16.75 11.84
CA GLU A 212 -22.70 -16.00 10.74
C GLU A 212 -22.18 -16.49 9.39
N LEU A 213 -20.87 -16.73 9.30
CA LEU A 213 -20.24 -17.26 8.07
C LEU A 213 -20.80 -18.64 7.71
N ARG A 214 -21.06 -19.50 8.71
CA ARG A 214 -21.74 -20.80 8.51
C ARG A 214 -23.17 -20.62 7.99
N ARG A 215 -23.93 -19.68 8.56
CA ARG A 215 -25.32 -19.37 8.12
C ARG A 215 -25.35 -18.83 6.69
N LEU A 216 -24.36 -18.05 6.31
CA LEU A 216 -24.21 -17.53 4.96
C LEU A 216 -23.69 -18.57 3.95
N GLY A 217 -23.23 -19.73 4.43
CA GLY A 217 -22.72 -20.81 3.57
C GLY A 217 -21.30 -20.54 3.04
N MET A 218 -20.47 -19.76 3.75
CA MET A 218 -19.09 -19.46 3.37
C MET A 218 -18.14 -20.63 3.67
N GLY A 219 -18.43 -21.80 3.08
CA GLY A 219 -17.71 -23.05 3.36
C GLY A 219 -16.30 -23.06 2.77
N ALA A 220 -16.03 -22.33 1.71
CA ALA A 220 -14.69 -22.22 1.14
C ALA A 220 -13.75 -21.42 2.06
N LEU A 221 -14.20 -20.30 2.59
CA LEU A 221 -13.45 -19.49 3.58
C LEU A 221 -13.25 -20.26 4.88
N LEU A 222 -14.31 -20.83 5.43
CA LEU A 222 -14.27 -21.58 6.70
C LEU A 222 -13.36 -22.81 6.62
N GLY A 223 -13.30 -23.47 5.44
CA GLY A 223 -12.41 -24.59 5.20
C GLY A 223 -10.93 -24.22 5.35
N VAL A 224 -10.55 -23.02 5.00
CA VAL A 224 -9.15 -22.54 5.16
C VAL A 224 -8.80 -22.40 6.64
N GLY A 225 -9.66 -21.75 7.43
CA GLY A 225 -9.38 -21.43 8.81
C GLY A 225 -9.60 -22.58 9.80
N GLN A 226 -10.21 -23.71 9.37
CA GLN A 226 -10.64 -24.76 10.32
C GLN A 226 -9.49 -25.50 11.04
N GLY A 227 -8.24 -25.36 10.55
CA GLY A 227 -7.05 -25.91 11.20
C GLY A 227 -6.37 -24.95 12.18
N SER A 228 -6.88 -23.74 12.33
CA SER A 228 -6.31 -22.74 13.25
C SER A 228 -7.15 -22.62 14.54
N GLU A 229 -6.51 -22.18 15.63
CA GLU A 229 -7.19 -21.72 16.83
C GLU A 229 -7.72 -20.28 16.69
N SER A 230 -7.21 -19.50 15.73
CA SER A 230 -7.69 -18.14 15.42
C SER A 230 -8.99 -18.23 14.61
N PRO A 231 -10.14 -17.73 15.13
CA PRO A 231 -11.43 -17.87 14.47
C PRO A 231 -11.48 -17.06 13.17
N SER A 232 -12.07 -17.67 12.13
CA SER A 232 -12.29 -16.98 10.85
C SER A 232 -13.30 -15.85 10.99
N LYS A 233 -13.07 -14.73 10.29
CA LYS A 233 -13.94 -13.55 10.31
C LYS A 233 -14.06 -12.92 8.93
N VAL A 234 -15.18 -12.23 8.71
CA VAL A 234 -15.29 -11.25 7.63
C VAL A 234 -15.58 -9.90 8.25
N VAL A 235 -14.79 -8.89 7.88
CA VAL A 235 -15.00 -7.52 8.35
C VAL A 235 -15.46 -6.66 7.19
N VAL A 236 -16.57 -5.98 7.38
CA VAL A 236 -17.20 -5.04 6.45
C VAL A 236 -16.98 -3.63 6.97
N MET A 237 -16.39 -2.78 6.14
CA MET A 237 -16.13 -1.36 6.43
C MET A 237 -16.86 -0.52 5.39
N GLN A 238 -17.78 0.35 5.80
CA GLN A 238 -18.52 1.20 4.87
C GLN A 238 -18.16 2.67 5.11
N TRP A 239 -17.83 3.35 4.04
CA TRP A 239 -17.72 4.80 3.98
C TRP A 239 -18.82 5.33 3.07
N ASN A 240 -19.75 6.12 3.64
CA ASN A 240 -20.92 6.67 2.96
C ASN A 240 -20.74 8.19 2.84
N GLY A 241 -19.74 8.62 2.07
CA GLY A 241 -19.45 10.05 1.86
C GLY A 241 -20.08 10.64 0.60
N GLY A 242 -20.69 9.81 -0.23
CA GLY A 242 -21.44 10.19 -1.45
C GLY A 242 -22.91 10.45 -1.21
N GLY A 243 -23.71 10.29 -2.25
CA GLY A 243 -25.19 10.37 -2.21
C GLY A 243 -25.85 8.99 -2.08
N ASP A 244 -26.92 8.80 -2.89
CA ASP A 244 -27.70 7.55 -2.89
C ASP A 244 -27.16 6.48 -3.85
N GLU A 245 -26.01 6.72 -4.48
CA GLU A 245 -25.39 5.78 -5.41
C GLU A 245 -24.90 4.51 -4.71
N ALA A 246 -24.98 3.39 -5.43
CA ALA A 246 -24.44 2.12 -4.97
C ALA A 246 -22.90 2.24 -4.78
N PRO A 247 -22.31 1.55 -3.78
CA PRO A 247 -20.90 1.70 -3.47
C PRO A 247 -19.99 1.06 -4.51
N PHE A 248 -18.74 1.53 -4.57
CA PHE A 248 -17.63 0.79 -5.15
C PHE A 248 -17.05 -0.17 -4.09
N ALA A 249 -16.76 -1.43 -4.45
CA ALA A 249 -16.31 -2.41 -3.47
C ALA A 249 -14.81 -2.71 -3.60
N LEU A 250 -14.13 -2.72 -2.45
CA LEU A 250 -12.74 -3.16 -2.30
C LEU A 250 -12.73 -4.43 -1.45
N ILE A 251 -12.13 -5.51 -1.97
CA ILE A 251 -12.12 -6.81 -1.30
C ILE A 251 -10.67 -7.23 -1.04
N GLY A 252 -10.35 -7.65 0.19
CA GLY A 252 -9.00 -7.99 0.58
C GLY A 252 -8.83 -9.42 1.10
N LYS A 253 -7.81 -10.14 0.60
CA LYS A 253 -7.31 -11.36 1.22
C LYS A 253 -6.65 -11.00 2.55
N GLY A 254 -7.06 -11.65 3.63
CA GLY A 254 -6.58 -11.43 4.98
C GLY A 254 -6.11 -12.71 5.66
N VAL A 255 -5.22 -13.48 5.03
CA VAL A 255 -4.60 -14.65 5.65
C VAL A 255 -3.49 -14.15 6.56
N VAL A 256 -3.75 -14.06 7.88
CA VAL A 256 -2.84 -13.43 8.84
C VAL A 256 -1.51 -14.18 8.99
N PHE A 257 -1.52 -15.49 8.75
CA PHE A 257 -0.34 -16.31 8.54
C PHE A 257 -0.69 -17.52 7.67
N ASP A 258 0.20 -17.87 6.75
CA ASP A 258 0.00 -19.00 5.82
C ASP A 258 1.15 -19.99 5.90
N THR A 259 0.90 -21.15 6.51
CA THR A 259 1.84 -22.27 6.50
C THR A 259 1.74 -23.14 5.25
N GLY A 260 0.71 -22.90 4.41
CA GLY A 260 0.27 -23.80 3.35
C GLY A 260 -0.76 -24.84 3.83
N GLY A 261 -1.04 -24.90 5.11
CA GLY A 261 -1.88 -25.95 5.70
C GLY A 261 -1.22 -27.33 5.59
N ILE A 262 -2.00 -28.36 5.22
CA ILE A 262 -1.47 -29.72 5.02
C ILE A 262 -0.48 -29.77 3.82
N SER A 263 -0.68 -28.96 2.79
CA SER A 263 0.29 -28.74 1.70
C SER A 263 1.39 -27.77 2.16
N ILE A 264 2.13 -28.17 3.21
CA ILE A 264 3.02 -27.27 3.96
C ILE A 264 4.13 -26.66 3.11
N LYS A 265 4.37 -25.37 3.28
CA LYS A 265 5.45 -24.63 2.63
C LYS A 265 6.84 -25.10 3.14
N PRO A 266 7.90 -24.93 2.33
CA PRO A 266 9.28 -25.03 2.83
C PRO A 266 9.51 -24.04 3.99
N ALA A 267 10.39 -24.40 4.94
CA ALA A 267 10.72 -23.51 6.06
C ALA A 267 11.34 -22.18 5.61
N ALA A 268 12.18 -22.20 4.55
CA ALA A 268 12.81 -21.00 4.02
C ALA A 268 11.78 -20.05 3.39
N GLY A 269 11.67 -18.84 3.93
CA GLY A 269 10.74 -17.79 3.48
C GLY A 269 9.34 -17.90 4.09
N MET A 270 9.07 -18.89 4.94
CA MET A 270 7.77 -18.98 5.62
C MET A 270 7.56 -17.80 6.58
N GLU A 271 8.63 -17.25 7.15
CA GLU A 271 8.59 -16.07 7.99
C GLU A 271 8.01 -14.83 7.30
N ASP A 272 8.07 -14.77 5.97
CA ASP A 272 7.48 -13.69 5.18
C ASP A 272 5.96 -13.81 5.05
N MET A 273 5.37 -14.94 5.41
CA MET A 273 3.93 -15.18 5.29
C MET A 273 3.08 -14.36 6.27
N THR A 274 3.68 -13.57 7.14
CA THR A 274 3.01 -12.46 7.83
C THR A 274 2.45 -11.43 6.85
N MET A 275 3.00 -11.34 5.64
CA MET A 275 2.52 -10.44 4.58
C MET A 275 1.25 -10.95 3.87
N ASP A 276 0.82 -12.17 4.12
CA ASP A 276 -0.23 -12.82 3.33
C ASP A 276 -1.64 -12.26 3.56
N MET A 277 -1.75 -11.34 4.45
CA MET A 277 -2.89 -10.47 4.69
C MET A 277 -2.75 -9.08 4.01
N GLY A 278 -1.77 -8.90 3.14
CA GLY A 278 -1.46 -7.61 2.51
C GLY A 278 -2.63 -7.04 1.70
N GLY A 279 -3.43 -7.89 1.06
CA GLY A 279 -4.65 -7.45 0.38
C GLY A 279 -5.64 -6.77 1.32
N ALA A 280 -5.93 -7.39 2.46
CA ALA A 280 -6.77 -6.80 3.51
C ALA A 280 -6.13 -5.54 4.10
N GLY A 281 -4.81 -5.53 4.29
CA GLY A 281 -4.05 -4.37 4.75
C GLY A 281 -4.20 -3.16 3.85
N VAL A 282 -4.12 -3.35 2.53
CA VAL A 282 -4.32 -2.26 1.55
C VAL A 282 -5.76 -1.76 1.58
N VAL A 283 -6.76 -2.67 1.59
CA VAL A 283 -8.17 -2.27 1.70
C VAL A 283 -8.39 -1.42 2.96
N ALA A 284 -7.86 -1.86 4.11
CA ALA A 284 -7.95 -1.12 5.36
C ALA A 284 -7.29 0.27 5.28
N GLY A 285 -6.10 0.36 4.66
CA GLY A 285 -5.41 1.64 4.44
C GLY A 285 -6.16 2.60 3.55
N VAL A 286 -6.81 2.09 2.48
CA VAL A 286 -7.66 2.90 1.61
C VAL A 286 -8.88 3.40 2.38
N MET A 287 -9.60 2.53 3.09
CA MET A 287 -10.78 2.92 3.88
C MET A 287 -10.44 3.97 4.93
N ARG A 288 -9.29 3.83 5.61
CA ARG A 288 -8.76 4.86 6.52
C ARG A 288 -8.50 6.18 5.81
N THR A 289 -7.87 6.15 4.64
CA THR A 289 -7.59 7.33 3.81
C THR A 289 -8.88 8.07 3.45
N LEU A 290 -9.90 7.34 2.96
CA LEU A 290 -11.19 7.91 2.55
C LEU A 290 -11.89 8.63 3.72
N ALA A 291 -11.88 8.00 4.91
CA ALA A 291 -12.47 8.58 6.11
C ALA A 291 -11.72 9.86 6.54
N LEU A 292 -10.40 9.82 6.61
CA LEU A 292 -9.57 10.95 7.05
C LEU A 292 -9.70 12.17 6.11
N ARG A 293 -9.77 11.96 4.80
CA ARG A 293 -9.95 13.06 3.84
C ARG A 293 -11.42 13.40 3.55
N LYS A 294 -12.37 12.68 4.19
CA LYS A 294 -13.83 12.87 4.02
C LYS A 294 -14.23 12.77 2.54
N ALA A 295 -13.85 11.67 1.90
CA ALA A 295 -14.07 11.41 0.48
C ALA A 295 -15.54 11.53 0.10
N LYS A 296 -15.84 12.15 -1.06
CA LYS A 296 -17.21 12.34 -1.58
C LYS A 296 -17.65 11.17 -2.45
N ALA A 297 -17.53 9.94 -1.91
CA ALA A 297 -17.88 8.69 -2.59
C ALA A 297 -18.42 7.68 -1.59
N ASN A 298 -19.23 6.72 -2.07
CA ASN A 298 -19.65 5.55 -1.33
C ASN A 298 -18.72 4.37 -1.65
N VAL A 299 -18.04 3.85 -0.64
CA VAL A 299 -17.10 2.74 -0.79
C VAL A 299 -17.31 1.72 0.32
N VAL A 300 -17.32 0.44 -0.03
CA VAL A 300 -17.33 -0.66 0.92
C VAL A 300 -16.04 -1.45 0.83
N GLY A 301 -15.31 -1.56 1.93
CA GLY A 301 -14.16 -2.45 2.09
C GLY A 301 -14.60 -3.74 2.80
N ILE A 302 -14.28 -4.89 2.24
CA ILE A 302 -14.63 -6.19 2.83
C ILE A 302 -13.39 -7.07 2.85
N VAL A 303 -13.04 -7.60 4.01
CA VAL A 303 -11.86 -8.44 4.17
C VAL A 303 -12.21 -9.77 4.82
N GLY A 304 -11.72 -10.87 4.24
CA GLY A 304 -11.81 -12.20 4.84
C GLY A 304 -10.55 -12.48 5.64
N LEU A 305 -10.70 -12.68 6.93
CA LEU A 305 -9.60 -12.88 7.87
C LEU A 305 -9.57 -14.35 8.31
N VAL A 306 -8.48 -15.05 7.99
CA VAL A 306 -8.26 -16.45 8.34
C VAL A 306 -6.79 -16.68 8.67
N GLU A 307 -6.48 -17.82 9.29
CA GLU A 307 -5.12 -18.32 9.45
C GLU A 307 -5.05 -19.75 8.89
N ASN A 308 -4.10 -20.03 7.99
CA ASN A 308 -3.96 -21.34 7.35
C ASN A 308 -2.89 -22.18 8.05
N MET A 309 -3.30 -23.14 8.86
CA MET A 309 -2.44 -23.93 9.72
C MET A 309 -2.62 -25.44 9.48
N PRO A 310 -1.56 -26.25 9.62
CA PRO A 310 -1.66 -27.70 9.66
C PRO A 310 -2.16 -28.15 11.03
N ASP A 311 -3.22 -28.95 11.04
CA ASP A 311 -3.83 -29.50 12.27
C ASP A 311 -4.60 -30.77 11.92
N GLY A 312 -4.99 -31.57 12.92
CA GLY A 312 -5.82 -32.76 12.72
C GLY A 312 -7.23 -32.46 12.18
N ARG A 313 -7.68 -31.22 12.28
CA ARG A 313 -8.98 -30.75 11.73
C ARG A 313 -8.83 -29.99 10.42
N ALA A 314 -7.58 -29.66 10.00
CA ALA A 314 -7.34 -28.89 8.78
C ALA A 314 -7.92 -29.55 7.54
N GLN A 315 -8.35 -28.75 6.56
CA GLN A 315 -8.73 -29.28 5.25
C GLN A 315 -7.55 -29.98 4.57
N ARG A 316 -7.84 -31.01 3.79
CA ARG A 316 -6.83 -31.89 3.19
C ARG A 316 -6.89 -31.78 1.67
N PRO A 317 -5.79 -32.00 0.97
CA PRO A 317 -5.84 -32.25 -0.45
C PRO A 317 -6.81 -33.39 -0.79
N GLY A 318 -7.76 -33.13 -1.73
CA GLY A 318 -8.85 -34.03 -2.08
C GLY A 318 -10.18 -33.76 -1.37
N ASP A 319 -10.22 -32.91 -0.35
CA ASP A 319 -11.48 -32.47 0.25
C ASP A 319 -12.30 -31.62 -0.75
N VAL A 320 -13.62 -31.72 -0.64
CA VAL A 320 -14.54 -30.87 -1.42
C VAL A 320 -15.25 -29.91 -0.48
N VAL A 321 -15.13 -28.61 -0.75
CA VAL A 321 -15.83 -27.55 0.00
C VAL A 321 -16.92 -26.94 -0.85
N LYS A 322 -17.97 -26.41 -0.22
CA LYS A 322 -19.06 -25.70 -0.89
C LYS A 322 -18.96 -24.22 -0.59
N SER A 323 -18.88 -23.41 -1.64
CA SER A 323 -18.84 -21.94 -1.54
C SER A 323 -20.21 -21.35 -1.22
N MET A 324 -20.24 -20.08 -0.79
CA MET A 324 -21.47 -19.29 -0.61
C MET A 324 -22.29 -19.19 -1.89
N LYS A 325 -21.66 -19.18 -3.06
CA LYS A 325 -22.34 -19.21 -4.37
C LYS A 325 -23.12 -20.50 -4.60
N GLY A 326 -22.71 -21.57 -3.92
CA GLY A 326 -23.29 -22.91 -4.06
C GLY A 326 -22.42 -23.87 -4.86
N ASP A 327 -21.45 -23.40 -5.63
CA ASP A 327 -20.51 -24.23 -6.38
C ASP A 327 -19.60 -25.02 -5.42
N THR A 328 -19.24 -26.25 -5.81
CA THR A 328 -18.34 -27.12 -5.08
C THR A 328 -16.92 -27.01 -5.63
N ILE A 329 -15.95 -27.03 -4.74
CA ILE A 329 -14.52 -26.85 -5.07
C ILE A 329 -13.73 -28.03 -4.51
N GLU A 330 -13.08 -28.79 -5.39
CA GLU A 330 -12.08 -29.78 -5.00
C GLU A 330 -10.78 -29.08 -4.64
N VAL A 331 -10.36 -29.22 -3.39
CA VAL A 331 -9.12 -28.62 -2.86
C VAL A 331 -7.96 -29.54 -3.19
N ILE A 332 -7.23 -29.28 -4.26
CA ILE A 332 -6.06 -30.10 -4.66
C ILE A 332 -4.81 -29.65 -3.87
N ASN A 333 -4.73 -28.36 -3.53
CA ASN A 333 -3.61 -27.78 -2.82
C ASN A 333 -4.12 -26.82 -1.75
N THR A 334 -3.86 -27.11 -0.49
CA THR A 334 -4.28 -26.27 0.64
C THR A 334 -3.46 -24.97 0.76
N ASP A 335 -2.33 -24.86 0.04
CA ASP A 335 -1.52 -23.64 -0.12
C ASP A 335 -2.08 -22.69 -1.23
N ALA A 336 -3.21 -23.04 -1.79
CA ALA A 336 -3.99 -22.19 -2.68
C ALA A 336 -5.30 -21.76 -1.98
N GLU A 337 -5.18 -21.27 -0.76
CA GLU A 337 -6.21 -20.93 0.22
C GLU A 337 -6.82 -19.54 -0.01
N GLY A 338 -5.99 -18.57 -0.42
CA GLY A 338 -6.43 -17.18 -0.58
C GLY A 338 -7.58 -17.02 -1.56
N ARG A 339 -7.58 -17.81 -2.64
CA ARG A 339 -8.68 -17.82 -3.60
C ARG A 339 -9.96 -18.43 -3.05
N LEU A 340 -9.87 -19.36 -2.10
CA LEU A 340 -11.03 -19.94 -1.40
C LEU A 340 -11.68 -18.90 -0.48
N VAL A 341 -10.87 -18.14 0.27
CA VAL A 341 -11.34 -17.02 1.07
C VAL A 341 -12.04 -15.98 0.19
N LEU A 342 -11.39 -15.58 -0.91
CA LEU A 342 -11.92 -14.55 -1.81
C LEU A 342 -13.17 -14.99 -2.56
N ALA A 343 -13.34 -16.28 -2.87
CA ALA A 343 -14.53 -16.80 -3.52
C ALA A 343 -15.81 -16.41 -2.77
N ASP A 344 -15.84 -16.66 -1.47
CA ASP A 344 -16.99 -16.36 -0.64
C ASP A 344 -17.16 -14.84 -0.40
N VAL A 345 -16.07 -14.12 -0.17
CA VAL A 345 -16.13 -12.68 0.09
C VAL A 345 -16.55 -11.90 -1.17
N LEU A 346 -16.07 -12.29 -2.36
CA LEU A 346 -16.50 -11.69 -3.65
C LEU A 346 -17.99 -11.91 -3.88
N TRP A 347 -18.47 -13.13 -3.63
CA TRP A 347 -19.88 -13.43 -3.81
C TRP A 347 -20.75 -12.63 -2.84
N TYR A 348 -20.38 -12.62 -1.56
CA TYR A 348 -21.05 -11.85 -0.52
C TYR A 348 -21.14 -10.35 -0.82
N ALA A 349 -20.05 -9.76 -1.31
CA ALA A 349 -20.02 -8.35 -1.69
C ALA A 349 -21.09 -7.99 -2.71
N GLN A 350 -21.26 -8.83 -3.73
CA GLN A 350 -22.22 -8.62 -4.81
C GLN A 350 -23.66 -8.83 -4.34
N GLU A 351 -23.92 -9.89 -3.54
CA GLU A 351 -25.27 -10.17 -3.05
C GLU A 351 -25.78 -9.06 -2.14
N ARG A 352 -24.92 -8.61 -1.22
CA ARG A 352 -25.32 -7.65 -0.19
C ARG A 352 -25.31 -6.19 -0.65
N PHE A 353 -24.30 -5.78 -1.39
CA PHE A 353 -24.06 -4.35 -1.67
C PHE A 353 -24.37 -3.94 -3.11
N LYS A 354 -24.48 -4.89 -4.04
CA LYS A 354 -24.72 -4.64 -5.47
C LYS A 354 -23.84 -3.51 -6.01
N PRO A 355 -22.51 -3.63 -5.87
CA PRO A 355 -21.59 -2.54 -6.14
C PRO A 355 -21.56 -2.16 -7.62
N VAL A 356 -21.24 -0.90 -7.92
CA VAL A 356 -21.04 -0.40 -9.29
C VAL A 356 -19.80 -0.98 -9.97
N GLY A 357 -18.91 -1.59 -9.20
CA GLY A 357 -17.71 -2.28 -9.61
C GLY A 357 -16.91 -2.75 -8.40
N MET A 358 -15.97 -3.66 -8.62
CA MET A 358 -15.17 -4.27 -7.56
C MET A 358 -13.70 -4.33 -7.93
N ILE A 359 -12.83 -4.13 -6.95
CA ILE A 359 -11.42 -4.52 -7.03
C ILE A 359 -11.08 -5.40 -5.84
N ASN A 360 -10.54 -6.59 -6.09
CA ASN A 360 -9.97 -7.39 -5.03
C ASN A 360 -8.45 -7.45 -5.09
N LEU A 361 -7.82 -7.50 -3.92
CA LEU A 361 -6.37 -7.53 -3.76
C LEU A 361 -5.96 -8.75 -2.94
N ALA A 362 -4.89 -9.40 -3.38
CA ALA A 362 -4.32 -10.53 -2.67
C ALA A 362 -2.83 -10.69 -2.97
N THR A 363 -2.07 -11.11 -1.98
CA THR A 363 -0.77 -11.76 -2.12
C THR A 363 -1.02 -13.20 -2.55
N LEU A 364 -1.38 -13.38 -3.85
CA LEU A 364 -2.07 -14.61 -4.22
C LEU A 364 -1.13 -15.70 -4.73
N THR A 365 -0.13 -15.33 -5.55
CA THR A 365 0.67 -16.34 -6.22
C THR A 365 2.17 -16.03 -6.26
N GLY A 366 3.00 -17.03 -5.99
CA GLY A 366 4.42 -16.94 -6.33
C GLY A 366 4.66 -16.82 -7.85
N ALA A 367 3.71 -17.29 -8.66
CA ALA A 367 3.79 -17.22 -10.12
C ALA A 367 3.82 -15.78 -10.66
N ILE A 368 3.12 -14.83 -10.02
CA ILE A 368 3.17 -13.43 -10.45
C ILE A 368 4.54 -12.80 -10.19
N ILE A 369 5.23 -13.22 -9.12
CA ILE A 369 6.59 -12.74 -8.84
C ILE A 369 7.56 -13.23 -9.92
N ILE A 370 7.41 -14.50 -10.37
CA ILE A 370 8.23 -15.04 -11.46
C ILE A 370 7.95 -14.29 -12.77
N ALA A 371 6.70 -13.85 -13.00
CA ALA A 371 6.33 -13.16 -14.23
C ALA A 371 6.72 -11.67 -14.25
N LEU A 372 6.51 -10.94 -13.15
CA LEU A 372 6.59 -9.48 -13.09
C LEU A 372 7.61 -8.95 -12.09
N GLY A 373 8.28 -9.82 -11.34
CA GLY A 373 9.23 -9.43 -10.29
C GLY A 373 8.55 -8.69 -9.14
N HIS A 374 9.26 -7.72 -8.60
CA HIS A 374 8.80 -6.83 -7.53
C HIS A 374 8.45 -5.42 -8.04
N GLU A 375 8.51 -5.23 -9.35
CA GLU A 375 8.32 -3.95 -10.03
C GLU A 375 6.86 -3.67 -10.36
N ASN A 376 6.09 -4.72 -10.68
CA ASN A 376 4.71 -4.59 -11.11
C ASN A 376 3.78 -5.60 -10.41
N THR A 377 2.62 -5.11 -10.04
CA THR A 377 1.47 -5.95 -9.66
C THR A 377 0.78 -6.49 -10.90
N GLY A 378 0.33 -7.74 -10.87
CA GLY A 378 -0.51 -8.31 -11.93
C GLY A 378 -1.96 -7.86 -11.81
N VAL A 379 -2.52 -7.32 -12.90
CA VAL A 379 -3.91 -6.84 -12.97
C VAL A 379 -4.69 -7.73 -13.92
N PHE A 380 -5.74 -8.38 -13.43
CA PHE A 380 -6.66 -9.20 -14.20
C PHE A 380 -8.04 -8.56 -14.18
N SER A 381 -8.80 -8.61 -15.27
CA SER A 381 -10.09 -7.93 -15.32
C SER A 381 -11.04 -8.50 -16.38
N ASN A 382 -12.33 -8.45 -16.10
CA ASN A 382 -13.42 -8.69 -17.05
C ASN A 382 -13.91 -7.39 -17.71
N ASN A 383 -13.36 -6.22 -17.33
CA ASN A 383 -13.85 -4.91 -17.80
C ASN A 383 -12.68 -3.99 -18.17
N ASP A 384 -12.61 -3.56 -19.43
CA ASP A 384 -11.51 -2.74 -19.94
C ASP A 384 -11.52 -1.33 -19.35
N ASP A 385 -12.68 -0.72 -19.15
CA ASP A 385 -12.80 0.64 -18.63
C ASP A 385 -12.28 0.74 -17.20
N LEU A 386 -12.67 -0.19 -16.33
CA LEU A 386 -12.19 -0.23 -14.94
C LEU A 386 -10.69 -0.54 -14.91
N CYS A 387 -10.23 -1.50 -15.68
CA CYS A 387 -8.82 -1.88 -15.75
C CYS A 387 -7.95 -0.70 -16.21
N ASN A 388 -8.33 -0.04 -17.30
CA ASN A 388 -7.58 1.09 -17.84
C ASN A 388 -7.57 2.29 -16.88
N ALA A 389 -8.69 2.56 -16.20
CA ALA A 389 -8.76 3.60 -15.18
C ALA A 389 -7.81 3.32 -14.00
N PHE A 390 -7.78 2.07 -13.53
CA PHE A 390 -6.86 1.66 -12.47
C PHE A 390 -5.38 1.77 -12.91
N LEU A 391 -5.04 1.29 -14.10
CA LEU A 391 -3.67 1.41 -14.64
C LEU A 391 -3.24 2.87 -14.82
N ALA A 392 -4.16 3.76 -15.20
CA ALA A 392 -3.90 5.20 -15.27
C ALA A 392 -3.65 5.80 -13.89
N ALA A 393 -4.41 5.40 -12.87
CA ALA A 393 -4.18 5.79 -11.48
C ALA A 393 -2.81 5.32 -10.98
N CYS A 394 -2.45 4.06 -11.22
CA CYS A 394 -1.13 3.50 -10.90
C CYS A 394 0.00 4.32 -11.54
N LYS A 395 -0.12 4.63 -12.82
CA LYS A 395 0.86 5.45 -13.55
C LYS A 395 1.00 6.85 -12.95
N THR A 396 -0.13 7.46 -12.56
CA THR A 396 -0.15 8.80 -11.94
C THR A 396 0.55 8.81 -10.60
N GLU A 397 0.35 7.77 -9.79
CA GLU A 397 0.91 7.67 -8.45
C GLU A 397 2.33 7.04 -8.42
N GLY A 398 2.78 6.46 -9.55
CA GLY A 398 4.09 5.81 -9.67
C GLY A 398 4.13 4.42 -9.04
N GLU A 399 2.98 3.75 -8.94
CA GLU A 399 2.86 2.35 -8.48
C GLU A 399 2.83 1.41 -9.70
N GLY A 400 3.80 0.50 -9.80
CA GLY A 400 3.92 -0.41 -10.94
C GLY A 400 2.77 -1.40 -11.03
N ALA A 401 2.14 -1.50 -12.20
CA ALA A 401 1.06 -2.44 -12.48
C ALA A 401 1.04 -2.84 -13.95
N TRP A 402 0.70 -4.10 -14.24
CA TRP A 402 0.66 -4.62 -15.59
C TRP A 402 -0.54 -5.53 -15.80
N ARG A 403 -1.29 -5.31 -16.90
CA ARG A 403 -2.45 -6.13 -17.24
C ARG A 403 -2.01 -7.51 -17.73
N MET A 404 -2.60 -8.55 -17.16
CA MET A 404 -2.38 -9.95 -17.49
C MET A 404 -3.59 -10.53 -18.26
N PRO A 405 -3.37 -11.55 -19.10
CA PRO A 405 -4.45 -12.17 -19.86
C PRO A 405 -5.36 -13.05 -19.01
N MET A 406 -6.59 -13.24 -19.48
CA MET A 406 -7.59 -14.20 -19.00
C MET A 406 -8.25 -14.89 -20.19
N GLY A 407 -9.02 -15.96 -19.99
CA GLY A 407 -9.81 -16.58 -21.04
C GLY A 407 -10.09 -18.07 -20.84
N ASP A 408 -10.95 -18.62 -21.71
CA ASP A 408 -11.53 -19.96 -21.60
C ASP A 408 -10.51 -21.09 -21.54
N ALA A 409 -9.38 -20.95 -22.23
CA ALA A 409 -8.32 -21.96 -22.20
C ALA A 409 -7.67 -22.11 -20.80
N TYR A 410 -7.65 -21.02 -20.01
CA TYR A 410 -7.21 -21.06 -18.62
C TYR A 410 -8.31 -21.55 -17.69
N ASP A 411 -9.56 -21.21 -17.97
CA ASP A 411 -10.72 -21.69 -17.22
C ASP A 411 -10.87 -23.21 -17.32
N ALA A 412 -10.66 -23.77 -18.50
CA ALA A 412 -10.73 -25.22 -18.73
C ALA A 412 -9.73 -26.02 -17.86
N LYS A 413 -8.62 -25.41 -17.42
CA LYS A 413 -7.63 -26.04 -16.52
C LYS A 413 -8.16 -26.26 -15.09
N LEU A 414 -9.24 -25.58 -14.72
CA LEU A 414 -9.85 -25.70 -13.38
C LEU A 414 -10.88 -26.83 -13.28
N LYS A 415 -11.10 -27.59 -14.34
CA LYS A 415 -12.13 -28.63 -14.39
C LYS A 415 -11.80 -29.77 -13.42
N SER A 416 -12.70 -30.06 -12.49
CA SER A 416 -12.61 -31.21 -11.58
C SER A 416 -13.35 -32.44 -12.15
N ARG A 417 -12.99 -33.60 -11.63
CA ARG A 417 -13.71 -34.87 -11.91
C ARG A 417 -14.86 -35.11 -10.92
N ILE A 418 -14.79 -34.55 -9.73
CA ILE A 418 -15.70 -34.86 -8.61
C ILE A 418 -16.43 -33.62 -8.05
N ALA A 419 -16.06 -32.41 -8.49
CA ALA A 419 -16.65 -31.15 -8.07
C ALA A 419 -16.87 -30.25 -9.30
N ASP A 420 -17.44 -29.07 -9.12
CA ASP A 420 -17.64 -28.12 -10.21
C ASP A 420 -16.30 -27.53 -10.71
N MET A 421 -15.30 -27.46 -9.81
CA MET A 421 -13.95 -26.98 -10.15
C MET A 421 -12.90 -27.47 -9.14
N MET A 422 -11.62 -27.37 -9.56
CA MET A 422 -10.46 -27.47 -8.65
C MET A 422 -10.02 -26.08 -8.21
N ASN A 423 -9.38 -25.98 -7.03
CA ASN A 423 -8.80 -24.71 -6.58
C ASN A 423 -7.49 -24.35 -7.28
N VAL A 424 -6.87 -25.27 -8.06
CA VAL A 424 -5.65 -25.01 -8.85
C VAL A 424 -5.79 -25.55 -10.26
N GLY A 425 -5.18 -24.84 -11.24
CA GLY A 425 -5.17 -25.23 -12.66
C GLY A 425 -3.82 -25.81 -13.13
N GLY A 426 -3.02 -26.35 -12.21
CA GLY A 426 -1.67 -26.81 -12.50
C GLY A 426 -0.62 -25.69 -12.35
N ARG A 427 0.64 -25.99 -12.73
CA ARG A 427 1.79 -25.09 -12.55
C ARG A 427 1.81 -23.97 -13.59
N ASP A 428 1.45 -24.28 -14.84
CA ASP A 428 1.60 -23.35 -15.96
C ASP A 428 0.52 -22.26 -15.94
N GLY A 429 0.93 -21.02 -16.00
CA GLY A 429 0.02 -19.87 -15.93
C GLY A 429 -0.64 -19.73 -14.54
N GLY A 430 0.04 -20.10 -13.46
CA GLY A 430 -0.53 -20.18 -12.11
C GLY A 430 -1.22 -18.89 -11.65
N ALA A 431 -0.65 -17.72 -11.93
CA ALA A 431 -1.30 -16.45 -11.62
C ALA A 431 -2.60 -16.22 -12.43
N ILE A 432 -2.60 -16.64 -13.71
CA ILE A 432 -3.76 -16.50 -14.59
C ILE A 432 -4.87 -17.45 -14.17
N THR A 433 -4.55 -18.72 -13.87
CA THR A 433 -5.55 -19.69 -13.41
C THR A 433 -6.13 -19.33 -12.05
N ALA A 434 -5.34 -18.68 -11.18
CA ALA A 434 -5.82 -18.13 -9.90
C ALA A 434 -6.85 -17.02 -10.12
N ALA A 435 -6.54 -16.06 -11.00
CA ALA A 435 -7.49 -15.01 -11.38
C ALA A 435 -8.73 -15.57 -12.07
N GLN A 436 -8.56 -16.58 -12.95
CA GLN A 436 -9.66 -17.25 -13.63
C GLN A 436 -10.58 -18.00 -12.67
N PHE A 437 -10.02 -18.61 -11.60
CA PHE A 437 -10.81 -19.19 -10.52
C PHE A 437 -11.68 -18.12 -9.83
N LEU A 438 -11.09 -16.95 -9.49
CA LEU A 438 -11.85 -15.86 -8.86
C LEU A 438 -12.96 -15.32 -9.77
N ALA A 439 -12.72 -15.24 -11.08
CA ALA A 439 -13.71 -14.78 -12.05
C ALA A 439 -15.01 -15.61 -12.02
N ARG A 440 -14.96 -16.89 -11.65
CA ARG A 440 -16.15 -17.74 -11.49
C ARG A 440 -17.07 -17.29 -10.37
N PHE A 441 -16.56 -16.50 -9.42
CA PHE A 441 -17.30 -15.92 -8.29
C PHE A 441 -17.65 -14.45 -8.51
N VAL A 442 -17.51 -13.95 -9.73
CA VAL A 442 -17.92 -12.61 -10.14
C VAL A 442 -19.03 -12.72 -11.17
N LYS A 443 -20.11 -11.97 -10.96
CA LYS A 443 -21.23 -11.91 -11.91
C LYS A 443 -20.78 -11.21 -13.20
N PRO A 444 -21.16 -11.68 -14.38
CA PRO A 444 -20.69 -11.13 -15.66
C PRO A 444 -20.94 -9.63 -15.83
N GLU A 445 -22.04 -9.12 -15.25
CA GLU A 445 -22.44 -7.72 -15.33
C GLU A 445 -21.68 -6.79 -14.39
N VAL A 446 -20.92 -7.33 -13.42
CA VAL A 446 -20.18 -6.53 -12.43
C VAL A 446 -18.78 -6.26 -12.94
N PRO A 447 -18.40 -5.00 -13.21
CA PRO A 447 -17.02 -4.64 -13.52
C PRO A 447 -16.07 -5.05 -12.41
N TRP A 448 -15.00 -5.76 -12.73
CA TRP A 448 -14.11 -6.34 -11.75
C TRP A 448 -12.65 -6.30 -12.16
N CYS A 449 -11.76 -6.03 -11.20
CA CYS A 449 -10.33 -6.28 -11.31
C CYS A 449 -9.84 -7.12 -10.13
N HIS A 450 -8.93 -8.04 -10.41
CA HIS A 450 -8.10 -8.71 -9.42
C HIS A 450 -6.67 -8.16 -9.48
N LEU A 451 -6.11 -7.83 -8.33
CA LEU A 451 -4.73 -7.36 -8.18
C LEU A 451 -3.92 -8.40 -7.41
N ASP A 452 -3.01 -9.09 -8.09
CA ASP A 452 -2.06 -9.99 -7.44
C ASP A 452 -0.82 -9.20 -7.02
N ILE A 453 -0.80 -8.84 -5.72
CA ILE A 453 0.21 -7.97 -5.10
C ILE A 453 1.33 -8.76 -4.40
N ALA A 454 1.47 -10.06 -4.65
CA ALA A 454 2.45 -10.90 -3.98
C ALA A 454 3.90 -10.39 -4.16
N GLY A 455 4.20 -9.78 -5.32
CA GLY A 455 5.52 -9.21 -5.59
C GLY A 455 5.74 -7.80 -5.00
N THR A 456 4.67 -7.05 -4.70
CA THR A 456 4.75 -5.63 -4.38
C THR A 456 4.39 -5.27 -2.94
N ALA A 457 3.75 -6.18 -2.18
CA ALA A 457 3.31 -5.93 -0.81
C ALA A 457 4.46 -5.79 0.19
N LEU A 458 5.52 -6.61 0.04
CA LEU A 458 6.69 -6.63 0.93
C LEU A 458 7.97 -6.76 0.11
N LEU A 459 8.99 -5.94 0.42
CA LEU A 459 10.27 -5.93 -0.26
C LEU A 459 11.43 -6.27 0.68
N LYS A 460 12.40 -7.02 0.17
CA LYS A 460 13.63 -7.38 0.90
C LYS A 460 14.66 -6.24 0.94
N THR A 461 14.45 -5.17 0.17
CA THR A 461 15.33 -4.00 0.07
C THR A 461 14.52 -2.71 0.13
N ASP A 462 15.19 -1.60 0.38
CA ASP A 462 14.58 -0.27 0.28
C ASP A 462 14.04 0.00 -1.12
N SER A 463 12.83 0.55 -1.20
CA SER A 463 12.34 1.21 -2.42
C SER A 463 12.53 2.73 -2.31
N VAL A 464 12.10 3.47 -3.33
CA VAL A 464 12.16 4.95 -3.30
C VAL A 464 11.38 5.51 -2.10
N LEU A 465 10.13 5.06 -1.92
CA LEU A 465 9.19 5.62 -0.94
C LEU A 465 9.03 4.79 0.33
N ALA A 466 9.62 3.58 0.39
CA ALA A 466 9.50 2.71 1.55
C ALA A 466 10.85 2.15 1.97
N PRO A 467 11.13 2.00 3.27
CA PRO A 467 12.22 1.16 3.74
C PRO A 467 11.93 -0.32 3.42
N LYS A 468 12.94 -1.18 3.58
CA LYS A 468 12.77 -2.65 3.55
C LYS A 468 11.59 -3.07 4.43
N GLY A 469 10.76 -4.00 3.94
CA GLY A 469 9.55 -4.48 4.59
C GLY A 469 8.29 -4.12 3.80
N ALA A 470 7.20 -3.85 4.49
CA ALA A 470 5.93 -3.52 3.89
C ALA A 470 5.97 -2.20 3.10
N THR A 471 5.43 -2.22 1.90
CA THR A 471 5.47 -1.07 0.98
C THR A 471 4.27 -0.14 1.13
N GLY A 472 3.10 -0.68 1.44
CA GLY A 472 1.80 0.00 1.36
C GLY A 472 1.37 0.24 -0.09
N TRP A 473 1.91 -0.51 -1.05
CA TRP A 473 1.53 -0.45 -2.47
C TRP A 473 0.02 -0.59 -2.63
N GLY A 474 -0.55 0.19 -3.51
CA GLY A 474 -1.95 0.16 -3.88
C GLY A 474 -2.82 1.19 -3.15
N VAL A 475 -2.44 1.68 -1.98
CA VAL A 475 -3.22 2.69 -1.25
C VAL A 475 -3.31 3.99 -2.06
N MET A 476 -2.20 4.45 -2.63
CA MET A 476 -2.17 5.68 -3.44
C MET A 476 -2.98 5.52 -4.73
N ALA A 477 -2.78 4.42 -5.46
CA ALA A 477 -3.48 4.19 -6.74
C ALA A 477 -4.98 3.98 -6.57
N LEU A 478 -5.42 3.28 -5.51
CA LEU A 478 -6.84 3.09 -5.24
C LEU A 478 -7.52 4.37 -4.77
N ASP A 479 -6.88 5.15 -3.89
CA ASP A 479 -7.38 6.48 -3.53
C ASP A 479 -7.51 7.37 -4.77
N ARG A 480 -6.51 7.32 -5.67
CA ARG A 480 -6.54 8.06 -6.94
C ARG A 480 -7.67 7.61 -7.85
N LEU A 481 -7.87 6.31 -8.02
CA LEU A 481 -9.00 5.77 -8.80
C LEU A 481 -10.35 6.26 -8.26
N ILE A 482 -10.51 6.22 -6.92
CA ILE A 482 -11.75 6.66 -6.28
C ILE A 482 -11.98 8.15 -6.53
N ARG A 483 -10.96 9.00 -6.39
CA ARG A 483 -11.05 10.43 -6.72
C ARG A 483 -11.45 10.68 -8.16
N ASP A 484 -10.84 9.96 -9.09
CA ASP A 484 -11.01 10.24 -10.52
C ASP A 484 -12.34 9.72 -11.09
N ARG A 485 -12.93 8.68 -10.47
CA ARG A 485 -14.09 7.97 -11.04
C ARG A 485 -15.35 8.02 -10.19
N PHE A 486 -15.24 8.12 -8.87
CA PHE A 486 -16.36 7.93 -7.95
C PHE A 486 -16.65 9.14 -7.04
N GLU A 487 -15.76 10.13 -6.96
CA GLU A 487 -16.06 11.39 -6.25
C GLU A 487 -16.79 12.39 -7.15
N ARG A 488 -17.83 12.99 -6.61
CA ARG A 488 -18.66 14.03 -7.26
C ARG A 488 -18.60 15.36 -6.53
#